data_f3f969aba3d927676cfd00625b7a4331
#
_entry.id   f3f969aba3d927676cfd00625b7a4331
#
_cell.length_a   1.000
_cell.length_b   1.000
_cell.length_c   1.000
_cell.angle_alpha   90.00
_cell.angle_beta   90.00
_cell.angle_gamma   90.00
#
_symmetry.space_group_name_H-M   'P 1'
#
loop_
_entity.id
_entity.type
_entity.pdbx_description
1 polymer ?
#
loop_
_entity_poly.entity_id
_entity_poly.type
_entity_poly.pdbx_seq_one_letter_code
_entity_poly.pdbx_strand_id
1 'polypeptide(L)'
;LVADVREKLGTITGANIEIGQPISHRIDAMLSGTKANIAIKLFGDDLNKMFSLGNQIKGAISDIPGVADLNVEQQIERPQLKIQPKREMLAKFGITLPEFSEYVNVALAGKVISQVYEQGKSFDLIVKVKDDARDEIEKIRNLMVDTNDGRKVPLSYVAEVVSAMGPNTINRENVKRKIVISANVADRDLRSVVNDIQKRIDTSVQLPEGYHIEYGGQFESEQAASRTLALTSFISIVVIFLLLYNEFRSVKESGVILLNLPLALIGGVFALVITTGEVSIPAIIGFISLFGIATRNGMLLISHYNHLQKEEGLNVYDSVIRG
;
A
#
# COMPACT_ATOMS: atom_id res chain seq x y z
N LEU A 1 17.58 -18.41 -8.59
CA LEU A 1 18.04 -18.02 -7.26
C LEU A 1 16.86 -17.69 -6.34
N VAL A 2 15.94 -16.75 -6.69
CA VAL A 2 14.79 -16.38 -5.83
C VAL A 2 13.84 -17.56 -5.60
N ALA A 3 13.55 -18.33 -6.64
CA ALA A 3 12.73 -19.54 -6.54
C ALA A 3 13.37 -20.61 -5.64
N ASP A 4 14.67 -20.85 -5.76
CA ASP A 4 15.41 -21.79 -4.90
C ASP A 4 15.46 -21.35 -3.43
N VAL A 5 15.62 -20.05 -3.19
CA VAL A 5 15.54 -19.48 -1.82
C VAL A 5 14.14 -19.63 -1.24
N ARG A 6 13.09 -19.37 -2.04
CA ARG A 6 11.68 -19.53 -1.63
C ARG A 6 11.36 -20.97 -1.26
N GLU A 7 11.81 -21.95 -2.04
CA GLU A 7 11.64 -23.37 -1.76
C GLU A 7 12.31 -23.77 -0.45
N LYS A 8 13.56 -23.36 -0.24
CA LYS A 8 14.31 -23.68 1.00
C LYS A 8 13.72 -23.03 2.23
N LEU A 9 13.28 -21.77 2.14
CA LEU A 9 12.70 -21.05 3.26
C LEU A 9 11.27 -21.50 3.56
N GLY A 10 10.52 -21.99 2.57
CA GLY A 10 9.16 -22.54 2.75
C GLY A 10 9.09 -23.75 3.69
N THR A 11 10.23 -24.39 3.97
CA THR A 11 10.31 -25.52 4.95
C THR A 11 10.31 -25.04 6.41
N ILE A 12 10.50 -23.74 6.67
CA ILE A 12 10.54 -23.19 8.02
C ILE A 12 9.09 -23.00 8.51
N THR A 13 8.71 -23.79 9.51
CA THR A 13 7.38 -23.73 10.13
C THR A 13 7.32 -22.60 11.17
N GLY A 14 6.17 -21.94 11.27
CA GLY A 14 5.91 -20.91 12.29
C GLY A 14 6.43 -19.51 11.99
N ALA A 15 6.99 -19.28 10.80
CA ALA A 15 7.40 -17.95 10.33
C ALA A 15 6.66 -17.57 9.05
N ASN A 16 6.22 -16.32 8.96
CA ASN A 16 5.77 -15.73 7.71
C ASN A 16 6.99 -15.17 6.98
N ILE A 17 7.31 -15.75 5.83
CA ILE A 17 8.50 -15.39 5.06
C ILE A 17 8.04 -14.69 3.77
N GLU A 18 8.58 -13.52 3.55
CA GLU A 18 8.36 -12.72 2.35
C GLU A 18 9.72 -12.43 1.69
N ILE A 19 9.84 -12.74 0.42
CA ILE A 19 11.09 -12.58 -0.32
C ILE A 19 10.94 -11.45 -1.32
N GLY A 20 11.74 -10.41 -1.15
CA GLY A 20 11.74 -9.26 -2.04
C GLY A 20 13.10 -8.60 -2.14
N GLN A 21 13.22 -7.66 -3.07
CA GLN A 21 14.42 -6.87 -3.25
C GLN A 21 14.45 -5.68 -2.28
N PRO A 22 15.59 -5.33 -1.67
CA PRO A 22 15.67 -4.30 -0.63
C PRO A 22 15.18 -2.92 -1.08
N ILE A 23 15.42 -2.53 -2.33
CA ILE A 23 15.00 -1.24 -2.89
C ILE A 23 13.50 -1.26 -3.18
N SER A 24 13.01 -2.32 -3.82
CA SER A 24 11.58 -2.51 -4.13
C SER A 24 10.74 -2.48 -2.86
N HIS A 25 11.13 -3.23 -1.83
CA HIS A 25 10.44 -3.24 -0.53
C HIS A 25 10.33 -1.87 0.13
N ARG A 26 11.35 -1.02 0.00
CA ARG A 26 11.29 0.35 0.54
C ARG A 26 10.34 1.22 -0.24
N ILE A 27 10.39 1.15 -1.57
CA ILE A 27 9.52 1.92 -2.45
C ILE A 27 8.07 1.50 -2.24
N ASP A 28 7.78 0.21 -2.24
CA ASP A 28 6.44 -0.34 -2.06
C ASP A 28 5.87 0.04 -0.69
N ALA A 29 6.67 -0.06 0.38
CA ALA A 29 6.25 0.35 1.72
C ALA A 29 5.98 1.87 1.82
N MET A 30 6.72 2.71 1.10
CA MET A 30 6.50 4.17 1.08
C MET A 30 5.26 4.56 0.26
N LEU A 31 5.00 3.89 -0.86
CA LEU A 31 3.92 4.24 -1.77
C LEU A 31 2.57 3.66 -1.34
N SER A 32 2.56 2.43 -0.83
CA SER A 32 1.33 1.67 -0.55
C SER A 32 1.15 1.31 0.92
N GLY A 33 2.14 1.59 1.77
CA GLY A 33 2.14 1.19 3.19
C GLY A 33 2.35 -0.31 3.42
N THR A 34 2.59 -1.09 2.36
CA THR A 34 2.87 -2.54 2.42
C THR A 34 4.09 -2.88 1.58
N LYS A 35 4.81 -3.94 1.94
CA LYS A 35 6.01 -4.38 1.22
C LYS A 35 5.74 -5.37 0.09
N ALA A 36 4.48 -5.80 -0.06
CA ALA A 36 4.06 -6.80 -1.03
C ALA A 36 3.56 -6.16 -2.34
N ASN A 37 3.66 -6.91 -3.44
CA ASN A 37 3.14 -6.48 -4.74
C ASN A 37 1.62 -6.27 -4.70
N ILE A 38 0.90 -7.12 -3.96
CA ILE A 38 -0.55 -7.07 -3.78
C ILE A 38 -0.86 -6.97 -2.30
N ALA A 39 -1.67 -5.99 -1.93
CA ALA A 39 -2.22 -5.82 -0.60
C ALA A 39 -3.75 -5.84 -0.68
N ILE A 40 -4.37 -6.88 -0.15
CA ILE A 40 -5.81 -6.98 -0.03
C ILE A 40 -6.15 -6.45 1.36
N LYS A 41 -6.69 -5.24 1.42
CA LYS A 41 -7.04 -4.54 2.65
C LYS A 41 -8.49 -4.87 3.01
N LEU A 42 -8.70 -5.67 4.04
CA LEU A 42 -10.02 -6.00 4.56
C LEU A 42 -10.37 -5.05 5.70
N PHE A 43 -11.45 -4.30 5.55
CA PHE A 43 -11.97 -3.35 6.53
C PHE A 43 -13.17 -3.93 7.27
N GLY A 44 -13.28 -3.63 8.57
CA GLY A 44 -14.39 -4.06 9.42
C GLY A 44 -14.22 -3.63 10.88
N ASP A 45 -15.22 -3.92 11.70
CA ASP A 45 -15.22 -3.49 13.09
C ASP A 45 -14.65 -4.53 14.06
N ASP A 46 -14.76 -5.83 13.74
CA ASP A 46 -14.32 -6.93 14.60
C ASP A 46 -13.04 -7.57 14.03
N LEU A 47 -11.93 -7.48 14.79
CA LEU A 47 -10.62 -8.01 14.40
C LEU A 47 -10.60 -9.53 14.23
N ASN A 48 -11.30 -10.25 15.11
CA ASN A 48 -11.34 -11.71 15.04
C ASN A 48 -12.11 -12.19 13.83
N LYS A 49 -13.23 -11.53 13.54
CA LYS A 49 -14.02 -11.79 12.34
C LYS A 49 -13.24 -11.45 11.07
N MET A 50 -12.54 -10.30 11.05
CA MET A 50 -11.66 -9.93 9.93
C MET A 50 -10.53 -10.95 9.74
N PHE A 51 -9.91 -11.45 10.81
CA PHE A 51 -8.88 -12.48 10.72
C PHE A 51 -9.42 -13.80 10.16
N SER A 52 -10.61 -14.22 10.58
CA SER A 52 -11.29 -15.39 10.03
C SER A 52 -11.59 -15.23 8.55
N LEU A 53 -12.15 -14.08 8.14
CA LEU A 53 -12.40 -13.73 6.74
C LEU A 53 -11.10 -13.65 5.93
N GLY A 54 -10.04 -13.08 6.50
CA GLY A 54 -8.71 -13.03 5.89
C GLY A 54 -8.15 -14.41 5.57
N ASN A 55 -8.34 -15.37 6.49
CA ASN A 55 -7.95 -16.75 6.25
C ASN A 55 -8.84 -17.46 5.20
N GLN A 56 -10.13 -17.14 5.14
CA GLN A 56 -11.01 -17.63 4.07
C GLN A 56 -10.56 -17.08 2.70
N ILE A 57 -10.24 -15.78 2.62
CA ILE A 57 -9.69 -15.16 1.41
C ILE A 57 -8.38 -15.84 1.03
N LYS A 58 -7.45 -16.00 1.99
CA LYS A 58 -6.19 -16.72 1.77
C LYS A 58 -6.43 -18.11 1.18
N GLY A 59 -7.34 -18.89 1.76
CA GLY A 59 -7.70 -20.22 1.24
C GLY A 59 -8.27 -20.19 -0.17
N ALA A 60 -9.12 -19.21 -0.47
CA ALA A 60 -9.76 -19.08 -1.78
C ALA A 60 -8.79 -18.70 -2.91
N ILE A 61 -7.68 -18.01 -2.62
CA ILE A 61 -6.75 -17.49 -3.64
C ILE A 61 -5.40 -18.20 -3.67
N SER A 62 -5.16 -19.14 -2.76
CA SER A 62 -3.87 -19.83 -2.61
C SER A 62 -3.48 -20.69 -3.82
N ASP A 63 -4.46 -21.17 -4.58
CA ASP A 63 -4.30 -22.02 -5.76
C ASP A 63 -4.21 -21.24 -7.07
N ILE A 64 -4.33 -19.91 -7.04
CA ILE A 64 -4.26 -19.07 -8.24
C ILE A 64 -2.81 -19.06 -8.76
N PRO A 65 -2.58 -19.47 -10.03
CA PRO A 65 -1.25 -19.44 -10.61
C PRO A 65 -0.66 -18.02 -10.60
N GLY A 66 0.59 -17.89 -10.14
CA GLY A 66 1.28 -16.61 -10.03
C GLY A 66 1.17 -15.95 -8.65
N VAL A 67 0.32 -16.43 -7.76
CA VAL A 67 0.29 -15.97 -6.36
C VAL A 67 1.43 -16.63 -5.59
N ALA A 68 2.25 -15.81 -4.91
CA ALA A 68 3.37 -16.26 -4.09
C ALA A 68 3.41 -15.50 -2.76
N ASP A 69 4.11 -16.06 -1.76
CA ASP A 69 4.34 -15.45 -0.45
C ASP A 69 3.04 -14.92 0.21
N LEU A 70 1.94 -15.69 0.08
CA LEU A 70 0.60 -15.31 0.52
C LEU A 70 0.48 -15.37 2.05
N ASN A 71 0.30 -14.23 2.69
CA ASN A 71 0.23 -14.09 4.13
C ASN A 71 -0.97 -13.23 4.57
N VAL A 72 -1.55 -13.60 5.71
CA VAL A 72 -2.55 -12.78 6.42
C VAL A 72 -1.85 -12.12 7.60
N GLU A 73 -2.08 -10.84 7.79
CA GLU A 73 -1.60 -10.11 8.96
C GLU A 73 -2.04 -10.82 10.24
N GLN A 74 -1.07 -11.22 11.06
CA GLN A 74 -1.35 -12.01 12.25
C GLN A 74 -2.00 -11.14 13.34
N GLN A 75 -3.14 -11.60 13.81
CA GLN A 75 -3.81 -11.05 14.98
C GLN A 75 -3.49 -11.94 16.19
N ILE A 76 -2.27 -11.76 16.74
CA ILE A 76 -1.85 -12.50 17.93
C ILE A 76 -2.38 -11.75 19.14
N GLU A 77 -3.28 -12.38 19.87
CA GLU A 77 -3.68 -11.89 21.18
C GLU A 77 -2.54 -12.09 22.18
N ARG A 78 -2.20 -11.03 22.90
CA ARG A 78 -1.20 -11.06 23.96
C ARG A 78 -1.85 -10.86 25.31
N PRO A 79 -1.34 -11.52 26.36
CA PRO A 79 -1.75 -11.22 27.72
C PRO A 79 -1.50 -9.73 28.02
N GLN A 80 -2.51 -9.06 28.48
CA GLN A 80 -2.48 -7.65 28.86
C GLN A 80 -3.04 -7.47 30.25
N LEU A 81 -2.47 -6.55 31.01
CA LEU A 81 -3.04 -6.12 32.28
C LEU A 81 -4.02 -4.99 32.00
N LYS A 82 -5.30 -5.24 32.26
CA LYS A 82 -6.35 -4.24 32.13
C LYS A 82 -6.68 -3.67 33.51
N ILE A 83 -6.49 -2.37 33.70
CA ILE A 83 -6.80 -1.63 34.92
C ILE A 83 -7.97 -0.70 34.60
N GLN A 84 -9.15 -1.06 35.10
CA GLN A 84 -10.37 -0.33 34.81
C GLN A 84 -10.82 0.47 36.03
N PRO A 85 -10.84 1.82 35.97
CA PRO A 85 -11.23 2.65 37.12
C PRO A 85 -12.69 2.47 37.47
N LYS A 86 -12.98 2.33 38.78
CA LYS A 86 -14.30 2.34 39.36
C LYS A 86 -14.67 3.79 39.66
N ARG A 87 -15.37 4.44 38.73
CA ARG A 87 -15.64 5.89 38.80
C ARG A 87 -16.31 6.36 40.08
N GLU A 88 -17.25 5.57 40.60
CA GLU A 88 -17.93 5.87 41.86
C GLU A 88 -16.96 5.86 43.07
N MET A 89 -16.05 4.90 43.07
CA MET A 89 -15.05 4.81 44.14
C MET A 89 -13.99 5.89 44.02
N LEU A 90 -13.57 6.24 42.81
CA LEU A 90 -12.68 7.40 42.59
C LEU A 90 -13.32 8.68 43.16
N ALA A 91 -14.60 8.94 42.82
CA ALA A 91 -15.32 10.11 43.34
C ALA A 91 -15.45 10.07 44.87
N LYS A 92 -15.74 8.89 45.47
CA LYS A 92 -15.83 8.72 46.90
C LYS A 92 -14.52 9.06 47.62
N PHE A 93 -13.38 8.77 47.02
CA PHE A 93 -12.05 9.07 47.59
C PHE A 93 -11.46 10.39 47.11
N GLY A 94 -12.24 11.20 46.35
CA GLY A 94 -11.80 12.49 45.82
C GLY A 94 -10.72 12.42 44.77
N ILE A 95 -10.51 11.27 44.13
CA ILE A 95 -9.49 11.07 43.12
C ILE A 95 -10.08 11.36 41.74
N THR A 96 -9.46 12.25 40.98
CA THR A 96 -9.86 12.50 39.58
C THR A 96 -9.35 11.42 38.65
N LEU A 97 -9.98 11.25 37.50
CA LEU A 97 -9.52 10.26 36.50
C LEU A 97 -8.10 10.55 35.94
N PRO A 98 -7.71 11.83 35.70
CA PRO A 98 -6.33 12.16 35.34
C PRO A 98 -5.30 11.76 36.40
N GLU A 99 -5.56 12.07 37.66
CA GLU A 99 -4.67 11.71 38.79
C GLU A 99 -4.53 10.19 38.91
N PHE A 100 -5.62 9.46 38.79
CA PHE A 100 -5.60 8.00 38.77
C PHE A 100 -4.78 7.46 37.61
N SER A 101 -4.96 7.99 36.39
CA SER A 101 -4.23 7.57 35.22
C SER A 101 -2.74 7.88 35.33
N GLU A 102 -2.39 9.04 35.87
CA GLU A 102 -0.98 9.41 36.14
C GLU A 102 -0.37 8.48 37.17
N TYR A 103 -1.08 8.18 38.27
CA TYR A 103 -0.61 7.23 39.26
C TYR A 103 -0.29 5.86 38.65
N VAL A 104 -1.22 5.29 37.87
CA VAL A 104 -1.04 4.00 37.22
C VAL A 104 0.17 4.01 36.25
N ASN A 105 0.32 5.09 35.50
CA ASN A 105 1.45 5.27 34.59
C ASN A 105 2.78 5.32 35.35
N VAL A 106 2.85 6.15 36.38
CA VAL A 106 4.08 6.29 37.19
C VAL A 106 4.41 4.98 37.90
N ALA A 107 3.40 4.31 38.46
CA ALA A 107 3.61 3.07 39.21
C ALA A 107 4.11 1.94 38.33
N LEU A 108 3.52 1.73 37.16
CA LEU A 108 3.79 0.56 36.30
C LEU A 108 4.81 0.84 35.20
N ALA A 109 4.69 1.93 34.45
CA ALA A 109 5.59 2.26 33.36
C ALA A 109 6.81 3.08 33.81
N GLY A 110 6.64 3.88 34.86
CA GLY A 110 7.61 4.86 35.30
C GLY A 110 7.46 6.20 34.58
N LYS A 111 7.88 7.27 35.25
CA LYS A 111 7.89 8.64 34.69
C LYS A 111 9.29 9.19 34.71
N VAL A 112 9.77 9.66 33.57
CA VAL A 112 11.00 10.43 33.48
C VAL A 112 10.74 11.79 34.13
N ILE A 113 11.48 12.09 35.20
CA ILE A 113 11.32 13.34 35.96
C ILE A 113 12.41 14.34 35.65
N SER A 114 13.60 13.88 35.20
CA SER A 114 14.77 14.71 34.87
C SER A 114 15.75 13.91 34.03
N GLN A 115 16.80 14.58 33.58
CA GLN A 115 17.96 13.96 32.94
C GLN A 115 19.21 14.27 33.72
N VAL A 116 20.07 13.27 33.91
CA VAL A 116 21.39 13.39 34.52
C VAL A 116 22.43 13.36 33.40
N TYR A 117 23.32 14.36 33.40
CA TYR A 117 24.39 14.46 32.42
C TYR A 117 25.70 14.02 33.07
N GLU A 118 26.31 12.97 32.52
CA GLU A 118 27.55 12.42 33.00
C GLU A 118 28.47 12.10 31.82
N GLN A 119 29.69 12.60 31.84
CA GLN A 119 30.74 12.38 30.81
C GLN A 119 30.23 12.60 29.35
N GLY A 120 29.41 13.63 29.14
CA GLY A 120 28.84 13.95 27.80
C GLY A 120 27.70 13.03 27.34
N LYS A 121 27.18 12.16 28.21
CA LYS A 121 26.00 11.32 27.97
C LYS A 121 24.85 11.80 28.84
N SER A 122 23.64 11.67 28.32
CA SER A 122 22.41 11.97 29.03
C SER A 122 21.73 10.65 29.46
N PHE A 123 21.33 10.59 30.72
CA PHE A 123 20.60 9.46 31.31
C PHE A 123 19.28 9.94 31.87
N ASP A 124 18.19 9.25 31.58
CA ASP A 124 16.88 9.58 32.12
C ASP A 124 16.77 9.16 33.59
N LEU A 125 16.38 10.08 34.46
CA LEU A 125 16.02 9.80 35.83
C LEU A 125 14.54 9.40 35.89
N ILE A 126 14.26 8.13 36.16
CA ILE A 126 12.92 7.55 36.14
C ILE A 126 12.47 7.22 37.56
N VAL A 127 11.26 7.65 37.91
CA VAL A 127 10.56 7.22 39.13
C VAL A 127 9.54 6.16 38.76
N LYS A 128 9.59 5.02 39.44
CA LYS A 128 8.65 3.90 39.30
C LYS A 128 8.55 3.13 40.59
N VAL A 129 7.50 2.30 40.75
CA VAL A 129 7.42 1.33 41.83
C VAL A 129 8.45 0.23 41.57
N LYS A 130 9.05 -0.33 42.64
CA LYS A 130 10.00 -1.42 42.55
C LYS A 130 9.44 -2.60 41.75
N ASP A 131 10.30 -3.29 41.01
CA ASP A 131 9.89 -4.37 40.14
C ASP A 131 9.29 -5.56 40.91
N ASP A 132 9.80 -5.88 42.08
CA ASP A 132 9.28 -6.92 42.97
C ASP A 132 7.88 -6.65 43.55
N ALA A 133 7.41 -5.39 43.52
CA ALA A 133 6.07 -5.01 43.94
C ALA A 133 5.04 -4.98 42.81
N ARG A 134 5.46 -5.26 41.56
CA ARG A 134 4.60 -5.20 40.36
C ARG A 134 4.77 -6.40 39.41
N ASP A 135 5.48 -7.45 39.82
CA ASP A 135 5.72 -8.67 39.04
C ASP A 135 4.52 -9.65 39.06
N GLU A 136 3.60 -9.49 40.02
CA GLU A 136 2.39 -10.29 40.17
C GLU A 136 1.12 -9.40 40.21
N ILE A 137 0.01 -9.92 39.67
CA ILE A 137 -1.27 -9.18 39.62
C ILE A 137 -1.74 -8.85 41.02
N GLU A 138 -1.60 -9.76 42.00
CA GLU A 138 -2.02 -9.53 43.37
C GLU A 138 -1.21 -8.40 44.05
N LYS A 139 0.08 -8.30 43.76
CA LYS A 139 0.90 -7.20 44.26
C LYS A 139 0.44 -5.87 43.66
N ILE A 140 0.13 -5.86 42.35
CA ILE A 140 -0.40 -4.67 41.67
C ILE A 140 -1.75 -4.25 42.26
N ARG A 141 -2.64 -5.18 42.55
CA ARG A 141 -3.94 -4.92 43.22
C ARG A 141 -3.77 -4.24 44.58
N ASN A 142 -2.70 -4.55 45.29
CA ASN A 142 -2.37 -4.05 46.61
C ASN A 142 -1.52 -2.77 46.62
N LEU A 143 -1.16 -2.23 45.45
CA LEU A 143 -0.47 -0.92 45.39
C LEU A 143 -1.33 0.16 46.05
N MET A 144 -0.71 1.02 46.86
CA MET A 144 -1.40 2.05 47.62
C MET A 144 -1.54 3.32 46.82
N VAL A 145 -2.77 3.74 46.60
CA VAL A 145 -3.13 5.00 45.93
C VAL A 145 -3.42 6.06 47.01
N ASP A 146 -2.82 7.24 46.86
CA ASP A 146 -3.07 8.35 47.75
C ASP A 146 -4.42 9.00 47.45
N THR A 147 -5.18 9.33 48.47
CA THR A 147 -6.47 9.99 48.39
C THR A 147 -6.33 11.46 48.78
N ASN A 148 -7.27 12.33 48.35
CA ASN A 148 -7.20 13.77 48.62
C ASN A 148 -7.31 14.13 50.10
N ASP A 149 -7.82 13.22 50.93
CA ASP A 149 -7.92 13.40 52.39
C ASP A 149 -6.67 12.87 53.13
N GLY A 150 -5.60 12.50 52.41
CA GLY A 150 -4.31 12.03 52.96
C GLY A 150 -4.30 10.57 53.39
N ARG A 151 -5.35 9.81 53.14
CA ARG A 151 -5.37 8.35 53.36
C ARG A 151 -4.78 7.61 52.15
N LYS A 152 -4.43 6.35 52.38
CA LYS A 152 -3.97 5.43 51.32
C LYS A 152 -4.97 4.28 51.19
N VAL A 153 -5.36 3.96 49.97
CA VAL A 153 -6.28 2.87 49.69
C VAL A 153 -5.63 1.92 48.65
N PRO A 154 -5.85 0.60 48.75
CA PRO A 154 -5.36 -0.32 47.72
C PRO A 154 -5.97 -0.01 46.36
N LEU A 155 -5.21 -0.22 45.30
CA LEU A 155 -5.65 0.00 43.91
C LEU A 155 -6.92 -0.80 43.58
N SER A 156 -7.08 -2.00 44.15
CA SER A 156 -8.26 -2.86 44.00
C SER A 156 -9.56 -2.24 44.50
N TYR A 157 -9.50 -1.24 45.39
CA TYR A 157 -10.69 -0.49 45.85
C TYR A 157 -11.20 0.48 44.79
N VAL A 158 -10.30 1.15 44.11
CA VAL A 158 -10.58 2.20 43.13
C VAL A 158 -10.56 1.75 41.69
N ALA A 159 -10.04 0.54 41.42
CA ALA A 159 -9.98 -0.04 40.08
C ALA A 159 -10.19 -1.57 40.10
N GLU A 160 -10.61 -2.10 38.97
CA GLU A 160 -10.57 -3.53 38.67
C GLU A 160 -9.30 -3.84 37.91
N VAL A 161 -8.50 -4.78 38.43
CA VAL A 161 -7.22 -5.21 37.83
C VAL A 161 -7.37 -6.65 37.39
N VAL A 162 -7.43 -6.88 36.08
CA VAL A 162 -7.64 -8.20 35.49
C VAL A 162 -6.63 -8.49 34.38
N SER A 163 -6.26 -9.75 34.25
CA SER A 163 -5.57 -10.22 33.07
C SER A 163 -6.58 -10.40 31.95
N ALA A 164 -6.32 -9.82 30.80
CA ALA A 164 -7.15 -9.94 29.60
C ALA A 164 -6.28 -10.30 28.42
N MET A 165 -6.85 -10.97 27.44
CA MET A 165 -6.21 -11.14 26.14
C MET A 165 -6.61 -9.94 25.26
N GLY A 166 -5.67 -9.40 24.54
CA GLY A 166 -5.95 -8.29 23.64
C GLY A 166 -5.05 -8.29 22.41
N PRO A 167 -5.49 -7.63 21.33
CA PRO A 167 -4.74 -7.58 20.10
C PRO A 167 -3.40 -6.85 20.31
N ASN A 168 -2.34 -7.40 19.72
CA ASN A 168 -1.02 -6.78 19.77
C ASN A 168 -0.98 -5.45 19.00
N THR A 169 -1.66 -5.39 17.86
CA THR A 169 -1.69 -4.23 16.97
C THR A 169 -3.09 -4.09 16.37
N ILE A 170 -3.57 -2.85 16.27
CA ILE A 170 -4.81 -2.52 15.57
C ILE A 170 -4.45 -1.52 14.48
N ASN A 171 -4.37 -1.99 13.24
CA ASN A 171 -4.11 -1.13 12.10
C ASN A 171 -5.40 -0.42 11.64
N ARG A 172 -5.26 0.86 11.31
CA ARG A 172 -6.35 1.69 10.79
C ARG A 172 -5.92 2.46 9.57
N GLU A 173 -6.87 2.63 8.67
CA GLU A 173 -6.75 3.50 7.51
C GLU A 173 -8.07 4.27 7.36
N ASN A 174 -8.02 5.58 7.18
CA ASN A 174 -9.20 6.44 7.13
C ASN A 174 -10.18 6.20 8.30
N VAL A 175 -9.64 6.11 9.54
CA VAL A 175 -10.36 5.84 10.80
C VAL A 175 -10.89 4.40 10.93
N LYS A 176 -11.07 3.64 9.87
CA LYS A 176 -11.55 2.26 9.89
C LYS A 176 -10.44 1.28 10.25
N ARG A 177 -10.80 0.22 11.00
CA ARG A 177 -9.87 -0.89 11.27
C ARG A 177 -9.64 -1.68 10.01
N LYS A 178 -8.41 -2.17 9.80
CA LYS A 178 -8.07 -3.03 8.67
C LYS A 178 -7.18 -4.20 9.08
N ILE A 179 -7.28 -5.28 8.32
CA ILE A 179 -6.30 -6.37 8.26
C ILE A 179 -5.83 -6.48 6.81
N VAL A 180 -4.54 -6.72 6.62
CA VAL A 180 -3.94 -6.84 5.30
C VAL A 180 -3.64 -8.30 4.99
N ILE A 181 -4.09 -8.76 3.84
CA ILE A 181 -3.65 -10.00 3.22
C ILE A 181 -2.65 -9.60 2.13
N SER A 182 -1.40 -9.97 2.30
CA SER A 182 -0.30 -9.66 1.39
C SER A 182 0.02 -10.83 0.48
N ALA A 183 0.33 -10.54 -0.77
CA ALA A 183 0.81 -11.53 -1.72
C ALA A 183 1.85 -10.92 -2.66
N ASN A 184 2.81 -11.73 -3.10
CA ASN A 184 3.71 -11.40 -4.19
C ASN A 184 3.27 -12.10 -5.48
N VAL A 185 3.78 -11.63 -6.60
CA VAL A 185 3.54 -12.24 -7.89
C VAL A 185 4.82 -12.90 -8.40
N ALA A 186 4.68 -14.11 -8.94
CA ALA A 186 5.77 -14.88 -9.55
C ALA A 186 5.32 -15.41 -10.92
N ASP A 187 6.19 -15.22 -11.92
CA ASP A 187 6.06 -15.78 -13.27
C ASP A 187 4.76 -15.40 -14.02
N ARG A 188 4.07 -14.34 -13.61
CA ARG A 188 2.86 -13.80 -14.25
C ARG A 188 2.78 -12.30 -14.13
N ASP A 189 1.96 -11.70 -14.98
CA ASP A 189 1.61 -10.28 -14.92
C ASP A 189 0.79 -9.92 -13.66
N LEU A 190 1.19 -8.86 -12.98
CA LEU A 190 0.55 -8.39 -11.76
C LEU A 190 -0.94 -8.13 -11.93
N ARG A 191 -1.33 -7.47 -13.04
CA ARG A 191 -2.73 -7.11 -13.30
C ARG A 191 -3.60 -8.33 -13.55
N SER A 192 -3.08 -9.32 -14.28
CA SER A 192 -3.82 -10.57 -14.55
C SER A 192 -4.05 -11.36 -13.27
N VAL A 193 -3.04 -11.44 -12.38
CA VAL A 193 -3.16 -12.11 -11.09
C VAL A 193 -4.17 -11.40 -10.19
N VAL A 194 -4.13 -10.06 -10.11
CA VAL A 194 -5.10 -9.29 -9.32
C VAL A 194 -6.52 -9.46 -9.85
N ASN A 195 -6.73 -9.48 -11.16
CA ASN A 195 -8.04 -9.71 -11.76
C ASN A 195 -8.59 -11.11 -11.40
N ASP A 196 -7.73 -12.14 -11.41
CA ASP A 196 -8.13 -13.49 -11.01
C ASP A 196 -8.45 -13.55 -9.51
N ILE A 197 -7.66 -12.87 -8.67
CA ILE A 197 -7.93 -12.73 -7.24
C ILE A 197 -9.28 -12.06 -6.99
N GLN A 198 -9.57 -10.93 -7.65
CA GLN A 198 -10.83 -10.21 -7.51
C GLN A 198 -12.02 -11.11 -7.86
N LYS A 199 -11.99 -11.75 -9.04
CA LYS A 199 -13.04 -12.66 -9.47
C LYS A 199 -13.25 -13.82 -8.49
N ARG A 200 -12.16 -14.39 -7.98
CA ARG A 200 -12.23 -15.50 -7.03
C ARG A 200 -12.85 -15.07 -5.70
N ILE A 201 -12.44 -13.91 -5.17
CA ILE A 201 -12.99 -13.37 -3.93
C ILE A 201 -14.48 -13.06 -4.10
N ASP A 202 -14.86 -12.37 -5.17
CA ASP A 202 -16.26 -12.00 -5.45
C ASP A 202 -17.19 -13.21 -5.56
N THR A 203 -16.66 -14.36 -6.04
CA THR A 203 -17.46 -15.59 -6.20
C THR A 203 -17.44 -16.50 -4.99
N SER A 204 -16.39 -16.48 -4.17
CA SER A 204 -16.15 -17.49 -3.13
C SER A 204 -16.27 -16.96 -1.70
N VAL A 205 -16.19 -15.64 -1.49
CA VAL A 205 -16.21 -15.03 -0.17
C VAL A 205 -17.39 -14.07 -0.03
N GLN A 206 -18.31 -14.38 0.89
CA GLN A 206 -19.38 -13.47 1.23
C GLN A 206 -18.95 -12.54 2.37
N LEU A 207 -18.87 -11.26 2.07
CA LEU A 207 -18.56 -10.25 3.07
C LEU A 207 -19.84 -9.89 3.85
N PRO A 208 -19.80 -9.88 5.19
CA PRO A 208 -20.90 -9.39 6.01
C PRO A 208 -21.11 -7.88 5.82
N GLU A 209 -22.30 -7.41 6.20
CA GLU A 209 -22.59 -5.98 6.19
C GLU A 209 -21.58 -5.19 7.04
N GLY A 210 -21.12 -4.05 6.52
CA GLY A 210 -20.08 -3.21 7.14
C GLY A 210 -18.64 -3.61 6.83
N TYR A 211 -18.43 -4.76 6.15
CA TYR A 211 -17.08 -5.20 5.71
C TYR A 211 -16.89 -4.93 4.23
N HIS A 212 -15.70 -4.48 3.84
CA HIS A 212 -15.34 -4.26 2.45
C HIS A 212 -13.85 -4.51 2.21
N ILE A 213 -13.51 -4.72 0.95
CA ILE A 213 -12.14 -4.97 0.49
C ILE A 213 -11.69 -3.84 -0.39
N GLU A 214 -10.45 -3.39 -0.20
CA GLU A 214 -9.73 -2.51 -1.11
C GLU A 214 -8.43 -3.19 -1.55
N TYR A 215 -8.06 -2.96 -2.80
CA TYR A 215 -6.84 -3.53 -3.37
C TYR A 215 -5.77 -2.45 -3.47
N GLY A 216 -4.64 -2.68 -2.82
CA GLY A 216 -3.50 -1.78 -2.73
C GLY A 216 -2.20 -2.48 -3.12
N GLY A 217 -1.09 -1.91 -2.67
CA GLY A 217 0.24 -2.38 -3.01
C GLY A 217 0.76 -1.76 -4.30
N GLN A 218 1.71 -2.42 -4.95
CA GLN A 218 2.27 -1.99 -6.23
C GLN A 218 1.20 -1.85 -7.31
N PHE A 219 0.15 -2.69 -7.26
CA PHE A 219 -1.00 -2.65 -8.16
C PHE A 219 -1.71 -1.29 -8.17
N GLU A 220 -1.94 -0.69 -6.99
CA GLU A 220 -2.59 0.63 -6.88
C GLU A 220 -1.75 1.72 -7.55
N SER A 221 -0.44 1.72 -7.30
CA SER A 221 0.51 2.67 -7.90
C SER A 221 0.58 2.52 -9.41
N GLU A 222 0.58 1.27 -9.91
CA GLU A 222 0.58 0.97 -11.33
C GLU A 222 -0.72 1.42 -12.01
N GLN A 223 -1.86 1.20 -11.38
CA GLN A 223 -3.16 1.62 -11.90
C GLN A 223 -3.25 3.17 -11.97
N ALA A 224 -2.80 3.86 -10.92
CA ALA A 224 -2.78 5.33 -10.89
C ALA A 224 -1.84 5.90 -11.98
N ALA A 225 -0.63 5.32 -12.10
CA ALA A 225 0.33 5.71 -13.13
C ALA A 225 -0.20 5.48 -14.55
N SER A 226 -0.79 4.31 -14.82
CA SER A 226 -1.37 3.97 -16.12
C SER A 226 -2.52 4.92 -16.51
N ARG A 227 -3.39 5.29 -15.56
CA ARG A 227 -4.46 6.25 -15.80
C ARG A 227 -3.91 7.65 -16.13
N THR A 228 -2.90 8.10 -15.37
CA THR A 228 -2.25 9.38 -15.61
C THR A 228 -1.55 9.41 -16.97
N LEU A 229 -0.81 8.35 -17.31
CA LEU A 229 -0.15 8.21 -18.60
C LEU A 229 -1.13 8.17 -19.76
N ALA A 230 -2.27 7.47 -19.64
CA ALA A 230 -3.30 7.45 -20.68
C ALA A 230 -3.90 8.85 -20.93
N LEU A 231 -4.20 9.58 -19.84
CA LEU A 231 -4.74 10.95 -19.95
C LEU A 231 -3.72 11.91 -20.59
N THR A 232 -2.48 11.88 -20.14
CA THR A 232 -1.41 12.74 -20.68
C THR A 232 -1.08 12.39 -22.12
N SER A 233 -1.11 11.10 -22.50
CA SER A 233 -0.96 10.66 -23.89
C SER A 233 -2.07 11.20 -24.78
N PHE A 234 -3.32 11.15 -24.33
CA PHE A 234 -4.46 11.71 -25.08
C PHE A 234 -4.30 13.22 -25.28
N ILE A 235 -3.96 13.96 -24.20
CA ILE A 235 -3.71 15.41 -24.29
C ILE A 235 -2.56 15.70 -25.26
N SER A 236 -1.49 14.92 -25.22
CA SER A 236 -0.35 15.08 -26.12
C SER A 236 -0.75 14.89 -27.60
N ILE A 237 -1.58 13.90 -27.90
CA ILE A 237 -2.09 13.68 -29.28
C ILE A 237 -2.91 14.88 -29.74
N VAL A 238 -3.77 15.44 -28.86
CA VAL A 238 -4.57 16.63 -29.17
C VAL A 238 -3.66 17.84 -29.44
N VAL A 239 -2.64 18.05 -28.62
CA VAL A 239 -1.66 19.14 -28.80
C VAL A 239 -0.89 18.96 -30.11
N ILE A 240 -0.43 17.75 -30.42
CA ILE A 240 0.24 17.41 -31.68
C ILE A 240 -0.69 17.73 -32.85
N PHE A 241 -1.98 17.34 -32.78
CA PHE A 241 -2.94 17.66 -33.82
C PHE A 241 -3.08 19.18 -34.06
N LEU A 242 -3.19 19.96 -32.98
CA LEU A 242 -3.30 21.41 -33.05
C LEU A 242 -2.05 22.07 -33.65
N LEU A 243 -0.85 21.58 -33.31
CA LEU A 243 0.41 22.04 -33.87
C LEU A 243 0.49 21.75 -35.38
N LEU A 244 0.14 20.49 -35.78
CA LEU A 244 0.10 20.12 -37.18
C LEU A 244 -0.93 20.93 -37.97
N TYR A 245 -2.11 21.17 -37.38
CA TYR A 245 -3.14 22.02 -38.00
C TYR A 245 -2.66 23.47 -38.17
N ASN A 246 -1.95 24.01 -37.19
CA ASN A 246 -1.38 25.35 -37.29
C ASN A 246 -0.32 25.45 -38.40
N GLU A 247 0.50 24.42 -38.57
CA GLU A 247 1.56 24.34 -39.60
C GLU A 247 0.98 24.20 -41.01
N PHE A 248 0.13 23.20 -41.23
CA PHE A 248 -0.37 22.87 -42.57
C PHE A 248 -1.67 23.60 -42.94
N ARG A 249 -2.37 24.21 -41.99
CA ARG A 249 -3.67 24.83 -42.18
C ARG A 249 -4.72 23.92 -42.84
N SER A 250 -4.52 22.62 -42.74
CA SER A 250 -5.34 21.57 -43.38
C SER A 250 -5.62 20.44 -42.39
N VAL A 251 -6.90 20.21 -42.10
CA VAL A 251 -7.34 19.07 -41.27
C VAL A 251 -7.00 17.74 -41.92
N LYS A 252 -7.04 17.66 -43.26
CA LYS A 252 -6.76 16.44 -44.02
C LYS A 252 -5.28 16.06 -43.88
N GLU A 253 -4.35 16.97 -44.08
CA GLU A 253 -2.91 16.72 -43.98
C GLU A 253 -2.54 16.36 -42.54
N SER A 254 -3.02 17.12 -41.55
CA SER A 254 -2.81 16.80 -40.13
C SER A 254 -3.36 15.43 -39.76
N GLY A 255 -4.52 15.06 -40.27
CA GLY A 255 -5.15 13.75 -40.07
C GLY A 255 -4.33 12.59 -40.67
N VAL A 256 -3.80 12.76 -41.88
CA VAL A 256 -2.92 11.79 -42.55
C VAL A 256 -1.65 11.54 -41.75
N ILE A 257 -1.03 12.60 -41.21
CA ILE A 257 0.16 12.48 -40.35
C ILE A 257 -0.19 11.69 -39.07
N LEU A 258 -1.32 12.00 -38.43
CA LEU A 258 -1.76 11.29 -37.24
C LEU A 258 -2.12 9.82 -37.52
N LEU A 259 -2.60 9.51 -38.72
CA LEU A 259 -2.87 8.11 -39.12
C LEU A 259 -1.59 7.25 -39.12
N ASN A 260 -0.43 7.86 -39.20
CA ASN A 260 0.84 7.18 -39.07
C ASN A 260 1.12 6.65 -37.66
N LEU A 261 0.47 7.21 -36.62
CA LEU A 261 0.64 6.80 -35.22
C LEU A 261 0.17 5.34 -34.98
N PRO A 262 -1.04 4.95 -35.34
CA PRO A 262 -1.47 3.55 -35.24
C PRO A 262 -0.58 2.59 -36.00
N LEU A 263 -0.09 2.97 -37.20
CA LEU A 263 0.84 2.15 -38.00
C LEU A 263 2.17 1.95 -37.27
N ALA A 264 2.72 3.01 -36.67
CA ALA A 264 3.96 2.91 -35.88
C ALA A 264 3.79 2.00 -34.65
N LEU A 265 2.60 2.01 -34.01
CA LEU A 265 2.29 1.15 -32.86
C LEU A 265 2.30 -0.35 -33.20
N ILE A 266 1.97 -0.74 -34.42
CA ILE A 266 1.92 -2.16 -34.82
C ILE A 266 3.28 -2.83 -34.53
N GLY A 267 4.39 -2.22 -34.94
CA GLY A 267 5.73 -2.75 -34.69
C GLY A 267 6.05 -2.87 -33.20
N GLY A 268 5.67 -1.86 -32.42
CA GLY A 268 5.85 -1.88 -30.95
C GLY A 268 5.03 -2.96 -30.25
N VAL A 269 3.77 -3.16 -30.68
CA VAL A 269 2.92 -4.22 -30.15
C VAL A 269 3.45 -5.61 -30.51
N PHE A 270 3.90 -5.82 -31.74
CA PHE A 270 4.52 -7.10 -32.13
C PHE A 270 5.79 -7.37 -31.32
N ALA A 271 6.67 -6.38 -31.15
CA ALA A 271 7.87 -6.53 -30.35
C ALA A 271 7.53 -6.89 -28.90
N LEU A 272 6.50 -6.26 -28.32
CA LEU A 272 6.03 -6.50 -26.97
C LEU A 272 5.47 -7.91 -26.79
N VAL A 273 4.66 -8.40 -27.73
CA VAL A 273 4.13 -9.78 -27.71
C VAL A 273 5.24 -10.82 -27.81
N ILE A 274 6.28 -10.57 -28.61
CA ILE A 274 7.40 -11.52 -28.78
C ILE A 274 8.34 -11.52 -27.56
N THR A 275 8.47 -10.40 -26.86
CA THR A 275 9.44 -10.26 -25.75
C THR A 275 8.84 -10.56 -24.38
N THR A 276 7.97 -9.70 -23.90
CA THR A 276 7.41 -9.78 -22.55
C THR A 276 5.95 -10.22 -22.49
N GLY A 277 5.20 -10.05 -23.57
CA GLY A 277 3.75 -10.28 -23.60
C GLY A 277 2.90 -9.33 -22.74
N GLU A 278 3.52 -8.36 -22.10
CA GLU A 278 2.91 -7.52 -21.06
C GLU A 278 3.04 -6.04 -21.38
N VAL A 279 1.95 -5.27 -21.13
CA VAL A 279 1.96 -3.82 -21.25
C VAL A 279 2.40 -3.20 -19.93
N SER A 280 3.70 -2.99 -19.78
CA SER A 280 4.30 -2.33 -18.60
C SER A 280 4.32 -0.80 -18.75
N ILE A 281 4.52 -0.08 -17.62
CA ILE A 281 4.72 1.38 -17.64
C ILE A 281 5.86 1.80 -18.59
N PRO A 282 7.06 1.15 -18.58
CA PRO A 282 8.10 1.44 -19.55
C PRO A 282 7.66 1.26 -21.01
N ALA A 283 6.84 0.25 -21.31
CA ALA A 283 6.30 0.03 -22.65
C ALA A 283 5.40 1.21 -23.09
N ILE A 284 4.52 1.69 -22.19
CA ILE A 284 3.66 2.85 -22.46
C ILE A 284 4.51 4.11 -22.74
N ILE A 285 5.57 4.36 -21.97
CA ILE A 285 6.50 5.46 -22.19
C ILE A 285 7.20 5.31 -23.55
N GLY A 286 7.59 4.08 -23.91
CA GLY A 286 8.15 3.77 -25.23
C GLY A 286 7.19 4.12 -26.37
N PHE A 287 5.91 3.78 -26.25
CA PHE A 287 4.88 4.16 -27.22
C PHE A 287 4.69 5.67 -27.35
N ILE A 288 4.69 6.40 -26.23
CA ILE A 288 4.60 7.88 -26.25
C ILE A 288 5.80 8.48 -26.99
N SER A 289 7.01 7.97 -26.74
CA SER A 289 8.22 8.38 -27.45
C SER A 289 8.14 8.10 -28.95
N LEU A 290 7.58 6.96 -29.33
CA LEU A 290 7.38 6.57 -30.73
C LEU A 290 6.42 7.52 -31.45
N PHE A 291 5.38 8.05 -30.75
CA PHE A 291 4.49 9.06 -31.33
C PHE A 291 5.24 10.31 -31.77
N GLY A 292 6.17 10.82 -30.95
CA GLY A 292 6.98 11.98 -31.32
C GLY A 292 7.82 11.74 -32.58
N ILE A 293 8.46 10.55 -32.69
CA ILE A 293 9.28 10.17 -33.83
C ILE A 293 8.43 10.01 -35.11
N ALA A 294 7.32 9.29 -35.01
CA ALA A 294 6.41 9.03 -36.14
C ALA A 294 5.79 10.34 -36.67
N THR A 295 5.36 11.23 -35.76
CA THR A 295 4.81 12.53 -36.14
C THR A 295 5.85 13.39 -36.83
N ARG A 296 7.09 13.45 -36.32
CA ARG A 296 8.18 14.21 -36.98
C ARG A 296 8.48 13.72 -38.39
N ASN A 297 8.57 12.40 -38.57
CA ASN A 297 8.82 11.81 -39.85
C ASN A 297 7.67 12.07 -40.83
N GLY A 298 6.41 11.93 -40.38
CA GLY A 298 5.24 12.27 -41.20
C GLY A 298 5.17 13.75 -41.59
N MET A 299 5.50 14.64 -40.64
CA MET A 299 5.56 16.08 -40.92
C MET A 299 6.60 16.43 -42.01
N LEU A 300 7.80 15.87 -41.89
CA LEU A 300 8.85 16.12 -42.86
C LEU A 300 8.48 15.65 -44.28
N LEU A 301 7.88 14.45 -44.39
CA LEU A 301 7.39 13.93 -45.68
C LEU A 301 6.32 14.81 -46.31
N ILE A 302 5.25 15.16 -45.56
CA ILE A 302 4.15 15.98 -46.07
C ILE A 302 4.64 17.37 -46.41
N SER A 303 5.52 17.97 -45.60
CA SER A 303 6.11 19.26 -45.86
C SER A 303 6.93 19.25 -47.16
N HIS A 304 7.72 18.18 -47.39
CA HIS A 304 8.49 18.01 -48.60
C HIS A 304 7.60 17.82 -49.84
N TYR A 305 6.55 17.02 -49.76
CA TYR A 305 5.58 16.85 -50.84
C TYR A 305 4.87 18.15 -51.18
N ASN A 306 4.50 18.95 -50.19
CA ASN A 306 3.90 20.28 -50.41
C ASN A 306 4.87 21.26 -51.08
N HIS A 307 6.15 21.19 -50.73
CA HIS A 307 7.20 21.99 -51.41
C HIS A 307 7.33 21.60 -52.89
N LEU A 308 7.46 20.33 -53.21
CA LEU A 308 7.54 19.81 -54.59
C LEU A 308 6.32 20.20 -55.42
N GLN A 309 5.13 20.18 -54.85
CA GLN A 309 3.91 20.55 -55.58
C GLN A 309 3.78 22.06 -55.76
N LYS A 310 4.12 22.89 -54.76
CA LYS A 310 3.89 24.35 -54.80
C LYS A 310 5.02 25.11 -55.53
N GLU A 311 6.28 24.66 -55.35
CA GLU A 311 7.44 25.37 -55.88
C GLU A 311 7.97 24.76 -57.18
N GLU A 312 7.92 23.43 -57.32
CA GLU A 312 8.39 22.75 -58.53
C GLU A 312 7.25 22.41 -59.52
N GLY A 313 6.00 22.63 -59.11
CA GLY A 313 4.82 22.42 -59.99
C GLY A 313 4.54 20.94 -60.31
N LEU A 314 5.07 19.99 -59.51
CA LEU A 314 4.85 18.55 -59.73
C LEU A 314 3.45 18.15 -59.38
N ASN A 315 2.92 17.13 -60.07
CA ASN A 315 1.66 16.54 -59.70
C ASN A 315 1.85 15.66 -58.44
N VAL A 316 0.75 15.27 -57.80
CA VAL A 316 0.76 14.50 -56.54
C VAL A 316 1.53 13.20 -56.67
N TYR A 317 1.37 12.49 -57.79
CA TYR A 317 2.02 11.20 -58.04
C TYR A 317 3.54 11.34 -58.12
N ASP A 318 4.00 12.33 -58.94
CA ASP A 318 5.42 12.60 -59.14
C ASP A 318 6.09 13.11 -57.85
N SER A 319 5.36 13.90 -57.04
CA SER A 319 5.84 14.38 -55.74
C SER A 319 6.09 13.25 -54.75
N VAL A 320 5.24 12.23 -54.75
CA VAL A 320 5.41 11.05 -53.86
C VAL A 320 6.54 10.12 -54.31
N ILE A 321 6.80 10.04 -55.66
CA ILE A 321 7.87 9.19 -56.16
C ILE A 321 9.28 9.81 -55.98
N ARG A 322 9.36 11.15 -56.09
CA ARG A 322 10.64 11.88 -55.97
C ARG A 322 11.01 12.24 -54.54
N GLY A 323 10.04 12.38 -53.63
CA GLY A 323 10.20 12.73 -52.20
C GLY A 323 10.32 11.49 -51.35
#